data_424e3aad7310a437ca845533694c74ad
#
_entry.id   424e3aad7310a437ca845533694c74ad
#
_cell.length_a   1.000
_cell.length_b   1.000
_cell.length_c   1.000
_cell.angle_alpha   90.00
_cell.angle_beta   90.00
_cell.angle_gamma   90.00
#
_symmetry.space_group_name_H-M   'P 1'
#
loop_
_entity.id
_entity.type
_entity.pdbx_description
1 polymer ?
#
loop_
_entity_poly.entity_id
_entity_poly.type
_entity_poly.pdbx_seq_one_letter_code
_entity_poly.pdbx_strand_id
1 'polypeptide(L)'
;MIKTIVNAWKVAEIRKKILFTAFIILVFRIGSVIPVPFLNIVDEISVGKGNTILTYMSLMTGSAFTYGTIFAMSITPYINSSIIMQLLAVAIPALERLQKEGEEGRKKIASITRFVTVALGLLQSLAYFFYLRANNYLMTDVNGNAFTGFDAIFQAVVIILVLTAGTAVIMWLGEQITISGIGNGISIILFAGIVSRFPTLIQQLFQYLNTGRIVYRILVPVVCVIFLLMIAYIVFMDNSERRLPITYAKRVVGRKQMGGQSTHMPIKVNMSGVLPVIFASSILSLPGTVQMFLSEDKYKDTFWEKFFNAFTGDSWMYALMYFLLIIFFAYFYSTIQYNPIEMANNLRKNNGAIPGIRPGRPTSDYIFRVLSRLTLIGALMLSVIALFPIIYSLICDLAIQPLTEGGSDGGMTISLGGTSLIIMCGVALETVRQLESQMMMRHYKGFLD
;
A
#
# COMPACT_ATOMS: atom_id res chain seq x y z
N MET A 1 22.66 5.22 -0.51
CA MET A 1 21.46 5.89 0.04
C MET A 1 21.80 7.16 0.83
N ILE A 2 22.55 7.13 1.96
CA ILE A 2 22.86 8.35 2.74
C ILE A 2 23.63 9.38 1.91
N LYS A 3 24.65 8.95 1.16
CA LYS A 3 25.42 9.85 0.26
C LYS A 3 24.52 10.47 -0.83
N THR A 4 23.57 9.72 -1.36
CA THR A 4 22.60 10.19 -2.36
C THR A 4 21.73 11.30 -1.79
N ILE A 5 21.18 11.13 -0.58
CA ILE A 5 20.35 12.14 0.09
C ILE A 5 21.17 13.41 0.40
N VAL A 6 22.39 13.25 0.89
CA VAL A 6 23.30 14.38 1.18
C VAL A 6 23.65 15.16 -0.10
N ASN A 7 23.90 14.46 -1.21
CA ASN A 7 24.19 15.10 -2.49
C ASN A 7 22.93 15.78 -3.08
N ALA A 8 21.75 15.15 -2.95
CA ALA A 8 20.49 15.74 -3.35
C ALA A 8 20.19 17.04 -2.60
N TRP A 9 20.54 17.12 -1.31
CA TRP A 9 20.37 18.34 -0.52
C TRP A 9 21.21 19.53 -0.99
N LYS A 10 22.36 19.29 -1.62
CA LYS A 10 23.22 20.34 -2.18
C LYS A 10 22.60 21.00 -3.42
N VAL A 11 21.69 20.32 -4.12
CA VAL A 11 21.03 20.85 -5.32
C VAL A 11 19.80 21.65 -4.91
N ALA A 12 19.80 22.98 -5.17
CA ALA A 12 18.77 23.90 -4.70
C ALA A 12 17.34 23.52 -5.12
N GLU A 13 17.12 23.02 -6.34
CA GLU A 13 15.79 22.63 -6.81
C GLU A 13 15.29 21.34 -6.17
N ILE A 14 16.18 20.34 -5.99
CA ILE A 14 15.82 19.09 -5.34
C ILE A 14 15.54 19.37 -3.86
N ARG A 15 16.32 20.24 -3.22
CA ARG A 15 16.08 20.70 -1.85
C ARG A 15 14.70 21.33 -1.70
N LYS A 16 14.28 22.21 -2.64
CA LYS A 16 12.93 22.79 -2.63
C LYS A 16 11.83 21.73 -2.68
N LYS A 17 12.00 20.72 -3.53
CA LYS A 17 11.04 19.58 -3.63
C LYS A 17 11.00 18.75 -2.36
N ILE A 18 12.17 18.48 -1.73
CA ILE A 18 12.24 17.75 -0.45
C ILE A 18 11.50 18.54 0.63
N LEU A 19 11.78 19.83 0.76
CA LEU A 19 11.15 20.71 1.75
C LEU A 19 9.63 20.80 1.54
N PHE A 20 9.18 20.90 0.29
CA PHE A 20 7.77 20.91 -0.06
C PHE A 20 7.08 19.59 0.34
N THR A 21 7.71 18.44 0.03
CA THR A 21 7.18 17.13 0.45
C THR A 21 7.11 17.01 1.98
N ALA A 22 8.15 17.44 2.69
CA ALA A 22 8.18 17.46 4.15
C ALA A 22 7.09 18.36 4.73
N PHE A 23 6.87 19.53 4.14
CA PHE A 23 5.79 20.43 4.55
C PHE A 23 4.40 19.79 4.40
N ILE A 24 4.13 19.14 3.28
CA ILE A 24 2.85 18.43 3.09
C ILE A 24 2.68 17.29 4.07
N ILE A 25 3.74 16.52 4.36
CA ILE A 25 3.70 15.48 5.39
C ILE A 25 3.35 16.07 6.77
N LEU A 26 3.90 17.24 7.10
CA LEU A 26 3.59 17.94 8.35
C LEU A 26 2.12 18.35 8.38
N VAL A 27 1.57 18.93 7.31
CA VAL A 27 0.14 19.26 7.20
C VAL A 27 -0.74 18.02 7.37
N PHE A 28 -0.36 16.91 6.72
CA PHE A 28 -1.05 15.62 6.90
C PHE A 28 -1.02 15.15 8.36
N ARG A 29 0.10 15.29 9.05
CA ARG A 29 0.21 14.89 10.46
C ARG A 29 -0.63 15.77 11.39
N ILE A 30 -0.69 17.07 11.15
CA ILE A 30 -1.56 17.97 11.92
C ILE A 30 -3.03 17.55 11.78
N GLY A 31 -3.49 17.32 10.55
CA GLY A 31 -4.87 16.89 10.31
C GLY A 31 -5.18 15.47 10.86
N SER A 32 -4.17 14.63 11.02
CA SER A 32 -4.32 13.31 11.65
C SER A 32 -4.46 13.35 13.18
N VAL A 33 -4.31 14.50 13.81
CA VAL A 33 -4.47 14.70 15.27
C VAL A 33 -5.75 15.44 15.59
N ILE A 34 -6.31 16.22 14.66
CA ILE A 34 -7.51 17.01 14.90
C ILE A 34 -8.73 16.08 14.92
N PRO A 35 -9.46 15.94 16.05
CA PRO A 35 -10.64 15.09 16.12
C PRO A 35 -11.81 15.67 15.31
N VAL A 36 -12.67 14.78 14.83
CA VAL A 36 -13.93 15.19 14.18
C VAL A 36 -14.87 15.75 15.24
N PRO A 37 -15.59 16.85 14.96
CA PRO A 37 -16.59 17.39 15.89
C PRO A 37 -17.67 16.35 16.25
N PHE A 38 -18.26 16.47 17.43
CA PHE A 38 -19.32 15.60 17.95
C PHE A 38 -18.90 14.15 18.25
N LEU A 39 -17.62 13.86 18.36
CA LEU A 39 -17.12 12.57 18.84
C LEU A 39 -16.63 12.70 20.27
N ASN A 40 -17.00 11.74 21.10
CA ASN A 40 -16.52 11.62 22.47
C ASN A 40 -15.55 10.43 22.57
N ILE A 41 -14.36 10.59 21.99
CA ILE A 41 -13.31 9.59 22.02
C ILE A 41 -12.27 10.05 23.03
N VAL A 42 -12.41 9.61 24.27
CA VAL A 42 -11.46 9.90 25.36
C VAL A 42 -10.28 8.95 25.29
N ASP A 43 -10.52 7.69 24.92
CA ASP A 43 -9.52 6.65 24.73
C ASP A 43 -9.51 6.17 23.26
N GLU A 44 -8.42 5.49 22.87
CA GLU A 44 -8.40 4.84 21.54
C GLU A 44 -9.64 3.97 21.36
N ILE A 45 -10.34 4.13 20.22
CA ILE A 45 -11.41 3.21 19.84
C ILE A 45 -10.83 1.81 19.96
N SER A 46 -11.35 1.03 20.91
CA SER A 46 -10.91 -0.34 21.10
C SER A 46 -11.24 -1.12 19.83
N VAL A 47 -10.24 -1.26 18.98
CA VAL A 47 -10.28 -2.18 17.86
C VAL A 47 -10.29 -3.56 18.49
N GLY A 48 -11.49 -4.12 18.69
CA GLY A 48 -11.69 -5.39 19.40
C GLY A 48 -10.80 -6.47 18.79
N LYS A 49 -10.26 -7.34 19.64
CA LYS A 49 -9.55 -8.55 19.21
C LYS A 49 -10.49 -9.31 18.26
N GLY A 50 -10.14 -9.42 16.97
CA GLY A 50 -10.95 -10.09 15.96
C GLY A 50 -11.36 -9.21 14.76
N ASN A 51 -11.40 -7.90 14.87
CA ASN A 51 -11.72 -7.02 13.74
C ASN A 51 -10.46 -6.60 12.98
N THR A 52 -9.90 -7.52 12.20
CA THR A 52 -8.68 -7.32 11.39
C THR A 52 -8.80 -6.15 10.43
N ILE A 53 -10.01 -5.83 10.00
CA ILE A 53 -10.26 -4.72 9.07
C ILE A 53 -10.06 -3.39 9.75
N LEU A 54 -10.59 -3.22 10.95
CA LEU A 54 -10.37 -2.01 11.75
C LEU A 54 -8.89 -1.86 12.08
N THR A 55 -8.20 -2.96 12.41
CA THR A 55 -6.75 -3.01 12.61
C THR A 55 -6.00 -2.61 11.34
N TYR A 56 -6.39 -3.13 10.17
CA TYR A 56 -5.78 -2.77 8.89
C TYR A 56 -6.01 -1.29 8.55
N MET A 57 -7.23 -0.78 8.68
CA MET A 57 -7.51 0.64 8.47
C MET A 57 -6.72 1.52 9.43
N SER A 58 -6.65 1.14 10.70
CA SER A 58 -5.84 1.82 11.70
C SER A 58 -4.34 1.82 11.35
N LEU A 59 -3.80 0.70 10.82
CA LEU A 59 -2.41 0.60 10.37
C LEU A 59 -2.12 1.55 9.19
N MET A 60 -3.02 1.63 8.22
CA MET A 60 -2.87 2.50 7.04
C MET A 60 -3.01 3.98 7.38
N THR A 61 -3.82 4.32 8.38
CA THR A 61 -4.11 5.71 8.76
C THR A 61 -3.18 6.26 9.83
N GLY A 62 -2.30 5.43 10.40
CA GLY A 62 -1.37 5.84 11.44
C GLY A 62 -2.04 6.30 12.73
N SER A 63 -3.04 5.54 13.21
CA SER A 63 -3.90 5.80 14.39
C SER A 63 -4.96 6.90 14.20
N ALA A 64 -5.00 7.59 13.07
CA ALA A 64 -6.04 8.60 12.81
C ALA A 64 -7.45 8.02 12.85
N PHE A 65 -7.61 6.74 12.45
CA PHE A 65 -8.87 6.02 12.49
C PHE A 65 -9.33 5.73 13.93
N THR A 66 -8.41 5.29 14.80
CA THR A 66 -8.73 4.95 16.20
C THR A 66 -9.05 6.16 17.06
N TYR A 67 -8.55 7.33 16.68
CA TYR A 67 -8.90 8.59 17.38
C TYR A 67 -10.03 9.39 16.71
N GLY A 68 -10.65 8.86 15.65
CA GLY A 68 -11.74 9.55 14.96
C GLY A 68 -11.38 10.95 14.46
N THR A 69 -10.21 11.09 13.85
CA THR A 69 -9.73 12.38 13.35
C THR A 69 -10.28 12.73 11.98
N ILE A 70 -10.10 13.97 11.52
CA ILE A 70 -10.54 14.43 10.20
C ILE A 70 -9.99 13.55 9.09
N PHE A 71 -8.78 13.02 9.25
CA PHE A 71 -8.12 12.13 8.29
C PHE A 71 -8.28 10.63 8.62
N ALA A 72 -9.30 10.24 9.38
CA ALA A 72 -9.56 8.86 9.76
C ALA A 72 -9.68 7.91 8.56
N MET A 73 -10.27 8.32 7.45
CA MET A 73 -10.37 7.51 6.23
C MET A 73 -9.05 7.46 5.45
N SER A 74 -8.10 8.37 5.72
CA SER A 74 -6.81 8.46 5.05
C SER A 74 -6.95 8.44 3.51
N ILE A 75 -6.03 7.77 2.82
CA ILE A 75 -5.99 7.62 1.36
C ILE A 75 -6.70 6.35 0.87
N THR A 76 -7.29 5.54 1.78
CA THR A 76 -7.91 4.25 1.45
C THR A 76 -9.00 4.35 0.38
N PRO A 77 -9.94 5.33 0.40
CA PRO A 77 -10.94 5.47 -0.65
C PRO A 77 -10.33 5.73 -2.04
N TYR A 78 -9.22 6.48 -2.08
CA TYR A 78 -8.52 6.76 -3.34
C TYR A 78 -7.80 5.51 -3.88
N ILE A 79 -7.17 4.71 -3.01
CA ILE A 79 -6.55 3.45 -3.42
C ILE A 79 -7.61 2.53 -4.03
N ASN A 80 -8.73 2.34 -3.33
CA ASN A 80 -9.84 1.51 -3.81
C ASN A 80 -10.39 2.01 -5.15
N SER A 81 -10.58 3.32 -5.29
CA SER A 81 -11.00 3.97 -6.54
C SER A 81 -10.01 3.71 -7.68
N SER A 82 -8.71 3.87 -7.41
CA SER A 82 -7.65 3.63 -8.38
C SER A 82 -7.62 2.18 -8.85
N ILE A 83 -7.80 1.22 -7.93
CA ILE A 83 -7.90 -0.21 -8.24
C ILE A 83 -9.11 -0.48 -9.14
N ILE A 84 -10.28 0.02 -8.75
CA ILE A 84 -11.52 -0.15 -9.51
C ILE A 84 -11.35 0.43 -10.93
N MET A 85 -10.76 1.63 -11.05
CA MET A 85 -10.55 2.25 -12.35
C MET A 85 -9.53 1.50 -13.22
N GLN A 86 -8.48 0.93 -12.64
CA GLN A 86 -7.52 0.10 -13.37
C GLN A 86 -8.15 -1.20 -13.87
N LEU A 87 -8.99 -1.86 -13.05
CA LEU A 87 -9.73 -3.05 -13.44
C LEU A 87 -10.75 -2.74 -14.55
N LEU A 88 -11.49 -1.63 -14.40
CA LEU A 88 -12.47 -1.18 -15.41
C LEU A 88 -11.80 -0.76 -16.72
N ALA A 89 -10.59 -0.20 -16.67
CA ALA A 89 -9.84 0.18 -17.87
C ALA A 89 -9.47 -1.03 -18.74
N VAL A 90 -9.33 -2.21 -18.13
CA VAL A 90 -9.11 -3.47 -18.87
C VAL A 90 -10.43 -4.09 -19.34
N ALA A 91 -11.51 -3.95 -18.54
CA ALA A 91 -12.79 -4.58 -18.81
C ALA A 91 -13.65 -3.77 -19.84
N ILE A 92 -13.52 -2.45 -19.84
CA ILE A 92 -14.35 -1.55 -20.66
C ILE A 92 -13.53 -0.98 -21.82
N PRO A 93 -13.86 -1.32 -23.10
CA PRO A 93 -13.08 -0.87 -24.26
C PRO A 93 -13.01 0.67 -24.42
N ALA A 94 -14.00 1.41 -23.91
CA ALA A 94 -13.97 2.86 -23.94
C ALA A 94 -12.89 3.45 -23.03
N LEU A 95 -12.69 2.87 -21.83
CA LEU A 95 -11.62 3.28 -20.91
C LEU A 95 -10.25 2.83 -21.39
N GLU A 96 -10.15 1.66 -22.02
CA GLU A 96 -8.91 1.19 -22.66
C GLU A 96 -8.45 2.16 -23.78
N ARG A 97 -9.38 2.66 -24.60
CA ARG A 97 -9.07 3.69 -25.62
C ARG A 97 -8.54 4.97 -24.98
N LEU A 98 -9.21 5.47 -23.93
CA LEU A 98 -8.74 6.65 -23.19
C LEU A 98 -7.33 6.44 -22.63
N GLN A 99 -7.00 5.25 -22.13
CA GLN A 99 -5.67 4.96 -21.63
C GLN A 99 -4.60 5.00 -22.73
N LYS A 100 -4.96 4.66 -23.97
CA LYS A 100 -4.09 4.69 -25.15
C LYS A 100 -3.97 6.07 -25.80
N GLU A 101 -4.88 7.02 -25.49
CA GLU A 101 -4.84 8.41 -26.00
C GLU A 101 -3.69 9.27 -25.43
N GLY A 102 -2.83 8.71 -24.57
CA GLY A 102 -1.68 9.42 -24.03
C GLY A 102 -1.99 10.32 -22.84
N GLU A 103 -1.45 11.55 -22.79
CA GLU A 103 -1.59 12.43 -21.61
C GLU A 103 -3.01 12.94 -21.38
N GLU A 104 -3.76 13.25 -22.44
CA GLU A 104 -5.13 13.75 -22.31
C GLU A 104 -6.06 12.66 -21.78
N GLY A 105 -5.94 11.43 -22.27
CA GLY A 105 -6.69 10.31 -21.76
C GLY A 105 -6.38 10.00 -20.30
N ARG A 106 -5.12 10.05 -19.90
CA ARG A 106 -4.71 9.88 -18.50
C ARG A 106 -5.29 10.95 -17.60
N LYS A 107 -5.35 12.21 -18.01
CA LYS A 107 -6.00 13.30 -17.26
C LYS A 107 -7.49 13.04 -17.06
N LYS A 108 -8.20 12.56 -18.10
CA LYS A 108 -9.62 12.21 -18.00
C LYS A 108 -9.84 11.04 -17.03
N ILE A 109 -9.03 9.96 -17.12
CA ILE A 109 -9.09 8.84 -16.18
C ILE A 109 -8.83 9.31 -14.74
N ALA A 110 -7.84 10.16 -14.52
CA ALA A 110 -7.54 10.72 -13.19
C ALA A 110 -8.74 11.55 -12.66
N SER A 111 -9.42 12.32 -13.52
CA SER A 111 -10.62 13.07 -13.12
C SER A 111 -11.76 12.13 -12.71
N ILE A 112 -12.02 11.07 -13.46
CA ILE A 112 -13.04 10.06 -13.12
C ILE A 112 -12.66 9.39 -11.78
N THR A 113 -11.38 9.03 -11.60
CA THR A 113 -10.89 8.44 -10.34
C THR A 113 -11.16 9.35 -9.15
N ARG A 114 -11.00 10.67 -9.28
CA ARG A 114 -11.32 11.62 -8.21
C ARG A 114 -12.80 11.59 -7.82
N PHE A 115 -13.71 11.59 -8.81
CA PHE A 115 -15.16 11.50 -8.54
C PHE A 115 -15.53 10.18 -7.84
N VAL A 116 -14.98 9.06 -8.31
CA VAL A 116 -15.19 7.75 -7.69
C VAL A 116 -14.61 7.73 -6.27
N THR A 117 -13.47 8.40 -6.04
CA THR A 117 -12.87 8.53 -4.70
C THR A 117 -13.78 9.26 -3.72
N VAL A 118 -14.37 10.36 -4.14
CA VAL A 118 -15.31 11.12 -3.29
C VAL A 118 -16.57 10.29 -2.99
N ALA A 119 -17.10 9.58 -3.98
CA ALA A 119 -18.27 8.72 -3.80
C ALA A 119 -17.97 7.55 -2.83
N LEU A 120 -16.82 6.87 -2.99
CA LEU A 120 -16.37 5.83 -2.06
C LEU A 120 -16.05 6.38 -0.68
N GLY A 121 -15.44 7.57 -0.60
CA GLY A 121 -15.18 8.27 0.64
C GLY A 121 -16.46 8.57 1.43
N LEU A 122 -17.49 9.03 0.74
CA LEU A 122 -18.81 9.26 1.34
C LEU A 122 -19.43 7.96 1.87
N LEU A 123 -19.38 6.87 1.08
CA LEU A 123 -19.88 5.56 1.49
C LEU A 123 -19.13 5.02 2.72
N GLN A 124 -17.82 5.11 2.71
CA GLN A 124 -16.99 4.65 3.85
C GLN A 124 -17.18 5.53 5.09
N SER A 125 -17.34 6.85 4.92
CA SER A 125 -17.64 7.77 6.03
C SER A 125 -19.01 7.48 6.63
N LEU A 126 -19.99 7.10 5.82
CA LEU A 126 -21.31 6.65 6.28
C LEU A 126 -21.18 5.35 7.09
N ALA A 127 -20.41 4.37 6.61
CA ALA A 127 -20.17 3.12 7.31
C ALA A 127 -19.49 3.36 8.67
N TYR A 128 -18.49 4.22 8.70
CA TYR A 128 -17.79 4.57 9.93
C TYR A 128 -18.69 5.32 10.92
N PHE A 129 -19.57 6.21 10.45
CA PHE A 129 -20.58 6.84 11.29
C PHE A 129 -21.51 5.81 11.96
N PHE A 130 -22.01 4.82 11.22
CA PHE A 130 -22.83 3.76 11.80
C PHE A 130 -22.05 2.93 12.84
N TYR A 131 -20.79 2.62 12.57
CA TYR A 131 -19.91 1.96 13.51
C TYR A 131 -19.73 2.76 14.81
N LEU A 132 -19.45 4.07 14.71
CA LEU A 132 -19.33 4.97 15.86
C LEU A 132 -20.62 5.04 16.69
N ARG A 133 -21.76 5.09 15.99
CA ARG A 133 -23.08 5.11 16.64
C ARG A 133 -23.39 3.81 17.37
N ALA A 134 -23.09 2.67 16.77
CA ALA A 134 -23.30 1.35 17.36
C ALA A 134 -22.47 1.13 18.64
N ASN A 135 -21.27 1.70 18.71
CA ASN A 135 -20.35 1.58 19.83
C ASN A 135 -20.41 2.77 20.83
N ASN A 136 -21.43 3.64 20.73
CA ASN A 136 -21.64 4.79 21.61
C ASN A 136 -20.46 5.78 21.71
N TYR A 137 -19.69 5.96 20.63
CA TYR A 137 -18.62 6.96 20.55
C TYR A 137 -19.09 8.36 20.15
N LEU A 138 -20.40 8.55 19.92
CA LEU A 138 -20.98 9.85 19.60
C LEU A 138 -21.19 10.68 20.87
N MET A 139 -21.01 12.00 20.76
CA MET A 139 -21.40 12.90 21.85
C MET A 139 -22.88 12.76 22.18
N THR A 140 -23.18 12.73 23.46
CA THR A 140 -24.52 12.68 24.03
C THR A 140 -24.92 14.07 24.54
N ASP A 141 -26.22 14.30 24.73
CA ASP A 141 -26.77 15.51 25.36
C ASP A 141 -26.31 15.63 26.83
N VAL A 142 -26.54 16.80 27.42
CA VAL A 142 -26.23 17.12 28.84
C VAL A 142 -26.80 16.08 29.80
N ASN A 143 -27.88 15.40 29.41
CA ASN A 143 -28.51 14.34 30.18
C ASN A 143 -27.96 12.93 29.92
N GLY A 144 -26.90 12.79 29.12
CA GLY A 144 -26.30 11.51 28.77
C GLY A 144 -27.10 10.68 27.73
N ASN A 145 -28.15 11.26 27.13
CA ASN A 145 -28.94 10.60 26.10
C ASN A 145 -28.42 10.91 24.70
N ALA A 146 -28.59 9.97 23.75
CA ALA A 146 -28.28 10.22 22.35
C ALA A 146 -29.14 11.38 21.81
N PHE A 147 -28.54 12.24 20.99
CA PHE A 147 -29.30 13.31 20.31
C PHE A 147 -30.48 12.73 19.51
N THR A 148 -31.62 13.41 19.56
CA THR A 148 -32.84 12.99 18.86
C THR A 148 -33.33 14.11 17.92
N GLY A 149 -34.09 13.74 16.89
CA GLY A 149 -34.67 14.72 15.96
C GLY A 149 -33.64 15.40 15.06
N PHE A 150 -33.73 16.72 14.94
CA PHE A 150 -32.89 17.54 14.07
C PHE A 150 -31.40 17.48 14.46
N ASP A 151 -31.09 17.50 15.75
CA ASP A 151 -29.71 17.53 16.26
C ASP A 151 -28.97 16.22 15.90
N ALA A 152 -29.65 15.06 15.93
CA ALA A 152 -29.09 13.79 15.50
C ALA A 152 -28.75 13.78 14.01
N ILE A 153 -29.63 14.36 13.15
CA ILE A 153 -29.40 14.46 11.72
C ILE A 153 -28.23 15.43 11.46
N PHE A 154 -28.21 16.58 12.13
CA PHE A 154 -27.13 17.56 12.01
C PHE A 154 -25.78 16.96 12.38
N GLN A 155 -25.69 16.25 13.52
CA GLN A 155 -24.49 15.54 13.97
C GLN A 155 -24.02 14.53 12.90
N ALA A 156 -24.91 13.71 12.37
CA ALA A 156 -24.59 12.73 11.33
C ALA A 156 -24.05 13.39 10.05
N VAL A 157 -24.72 14.43 9.56
CA VAL A 157 -24.32 15.16 8.35
C VAL A 157 -22.96 15.81 8.52
N VAL A 158 -22.69 16.46 9.66
CA VAL A 158 -21.40 17.11 9.93
C VAL A 158 -20.27 16.07 9.96
N ILE A 159 -20.43 14.96 10.68
CA ILE A 159 -19.42 13.91 10.77
C ILE A 159 -19.09 13.35 9.37
N ILE A 160 -20.12 12.97 8.59
CA ILE A 160 -19.94 12.38 7.26
C ILE A 160 -19.27 13.37 6.30
N LEU A 161 -19.70 14.62 6.31
CA LEU A 161 -19.11 15.66 5.45
C LEU A 161 -17.65 15.95 5.81
N VAL A 162 -17.33 16.07 7.10
CA VAL A 162 -15.95 16.33 7.56
C VAL A 162 -15.01 15.19 7.16
N LEU A 163 -15.42 13.93 7.36
CA LEU A 163 -14.63 12.76 6.96
C LEU A 163 -14.44 12.67 5.44
N THR A 164 -15.49 12.94 4.67
CA THR A 164 -15.43 12.94 3.20
C THR A 164 -14.55 14.07 2.69
N ALA A 165 -14.67 15.26 3.26
CA ALA A 165 -13.82 16.40 2.95
C ALA A 165 -12.35 16.10 3.30
N GLY A 166 -12.09 15.47 4.44
CA GLY A 166 -10.76 15.01 4.83
C GLY A 166 -10.12 14.10 3.81
N THR A 167 -10.87 13.13 3.28
CA THR A 167 -10.41 12.25 2.19
C THR A 167 -10.06 13.04 0.92
N ALA A 168 -10.91 14.00 0.51
CA ALA A 168 -10.66 14.82 -0.65
C ALA A 168 -9.39 15.69 -0.49
N VAL A 169 -9.17 16.24 0.72
CA VAL A 169 -7.96 17.02 1.04
C VAL A 169 -6.71 16.13 0.97
N ILE A 170 -6.74 14.93 1.54
CA ILE A 170 -5.59 14.01 1.47
C ILE A 170 -5.27 13.62 0.03
N MET A 171 -6.28 13.32 -0.78
CA MET A 171 -6.11 13.04 -2.21
C MET A 171 -5.41 14.21 -2.90
N TRP A 172 -5.88 15.44 -2.68
CA TRP A 172 -5.28 16.65 -3.25
C TRP A 172 -3.83 16.84 -2.77
N LEU A 173 -3.54 16.65 -1.48
CA LEU A 173 -2.17 16.71 -0.93
C LEU A 173 -1.26 15.67 -1.59
N GLY A 174 -1.73 14.44 -1.81
CA GLY A 174 -0.99 13.39 -2.52
C GLY A 174 -0.67 13.78 -3.95
N GLU A 175 -1.62 14.37 -4.67
CA GLU A 175 -1.39 14.87 -6.03
C GLU A 175 -0.38 16.02 -6.06
N GLN A 176 -0.44 16.94 -5.10
CA GLN A 176 0.54 18.04 -5.01
C GLN A 176 1.97 17.53 -4.79
N ILE A 177 2.17 16.50 -3.96
CA ILE A 177 3.48 15.86 -3.83
C ILE A 177 3.93 15.27 -5.16
N THR A 178 3.05 14.59 -5.89
CA THR A 178 3.38 13.96 -7.17
C THR A 178 3.79 14.98 -8.24
N ILE A 179 3.13 16.16 -8.27
CA ILE A 179 3.39 17.23 -9.24
C ILE A 179 4.65 18.03 -8.88
N SER A 180 4.75 18.47 -7.63
CA SER A 180 5.73 19.47 -7.20
C SER A 180 6.76 18.94 -6.20
N GLY A 181 6.60 17.73 -5.70
CA GLY A 181 7.45 17.09 -4.71
C GLY A 181 8.40 16.05 -5.31
N ILE A 182 8.67 15.01 -4.52
CA ILE A 182 9.52 13.88 -4.88
C ILE A 182 8.69 12.61 -4.72
N GLY A 183 8.79 11.70 -5.68
CA GLY A 183 8.14 10.40 -5.60
C GLY A 183 6.65 10.41 -5.91
N ASN A 184 6.02 9.28 -5.67
CA ASN A 184 4.57 9.15 -5.74
C ASN A 184 3.96 9.65 -4.42
N GLY A 185 3.23 10.77 -4.48
CA GLY A 185 2.71 11.43 -3.29
C GLY A 185 1.76 10.56 -2.44
N ILE A 186 0.98 9.71 -3.10
CA ILE A 186 0.08 8.76 -2.43
C ILE A 186 0.88 7.76 -1.60
N SER A 187 1.92 7.17 -2.20
CA SER A 187 2.81 6.24 -1.52
C SER A 187 3.54 6.89 -0.35
N ILE A 188 3.95 8.15 -0.49
CA ILE A 188 4.63 8.92 0.56
C ILE A 188 3.69 9.21 1.75
N ILE A 189 2.43 9.54 1.49
CA ILE A 189 1.44 9.75 2.56
C ILE A 189 1.19 8.42 3.31
N LEU A 190 1.06 7.29 2.59
CA LEU A 190 0.97 5.96 3.22
C LEU A 190 2.21 5.66 4.07
N PHE A 191 3.39 5.89 3.53
CA PHE A 191 4.66 5.74 4.25
C PHE A 191 4.68 6.56 5.53
N ALA A 192 4.28 7.84 5.47
CA ALA A 192 4.21 8.72 6.63
C ALA A 192 3.20 8.22 7.68
N GLY A 193 2.05 7.68 7.26
CA GLY A 193 1.07 7.05 8.14
C GLY A 193 1.65 5.83 8.87
N ILE A 194 2.31 4.93 8.15
CA ILE A 194 2.89 3.71 8.73
C ILE A 194 4.05 4.04 9.68
N VAL A 195 4.98 4.91 9.26
CA VAL A 195 6.15 5.30 10.08
C VAL A 195 5.73 5.98 11.38
N SER A 196 4.61 6.69 11.39
CA SER A 196 4.10 7.35 12.58
C SER A 196 3.73 6.42 13.73
N ARG A 197 3.51 5.13 13.45
CA ARG A 197 3.22 4.12 14.48
C ARG A 197 4.48 3.46 15.08
N PHE A 198 5.65 3.73 14.55
CA PHE A 198 6.89 3.18 15.09
C PHE A 198 7.13 3.49 16.57
N PRO A 199 6.92 4.74 17.03
CA PRO A 199 7.08 5.05 18.45
C PRO A 199 6.15 4.23 19.35
N THR A 200 4.88 4.07 18.96
CA THR A 200 3.91 3.28 19.74
C THR A 200 4.27 1.80 19.75
N LEU A 201 4.76 1.26 18.64
CA LEU A 201 5.25 -0.12 18.56
C LEU A 201 6.45 -0.34 19.49
N ILE A 202 7.42 0.59 19.51
CA ILE A 202 8.57 0.53 20.42
C ILE A 202 8.10 0.54 21.87
N GLN A 203 7.15 1.44 22.23
CA GLN A 203 6.58 1.50 23.59
C GLN A 203 5.89 0.17 23.95
N GLN A 204 5.11 -0.42 23.04
CA GLN A 204 4.47 -1.72 23.27
C GLN A 204 5.51 -2.82 23.52
N LEU A 205 6.59 -2.88 22.73
CA LEU A 205 7.67 -3.84 22.93
C LEU A 205 8.34 -3.68 24.31
N PHE A 206 8.57 -2.43 24.75
CA PHE A 206 9.10 -2.16 26.10
C PHE A 206 8.10 -2.56 27.20
N GLN A 207 6.82 -2.35 27.03
CA GLN A 207 5.79 -2.78 27.98
C GLN A 207 5.79 -4.31 28.13
N TYR A 208 5.86 -5.07 27.02
CA TYR A 208 5.98 -6.52 27.07
C TYR A 208 7.23 -7.00 27.80
N LEU A 209 8.39 -6.35 27.60
CA LEU A 209 9.61 -6.66 28.33
C LEU A 209 9.49 -6.43 29.84
N ASN A 210 8.76 -5.36 30.23
CA ASN A 210 8.57 -5.00 31.65
C ASN A 210 7.51 -5.85 32.37
N THR A 211 6.71 -6.63 31.65
CA THR A 211 5.69 -7.53 32.24
C THR A 211 6.31 -8.63 33.10
N GLY A 212 7.63 -8.84 33.01
CA GLY A 212 8.38 -9.78 33.89
C GLY A 212 8.25 -11.26 33.51
N ARG A 213 7.40 -11.61 32.53
CA ARG A 213 7.23 -12.99 32.05
C ARG A 213 8.42 -13.42 31.21
N ILE A 214 9.02 -14.56 31.49
CA ILE A 214 10.18 -15.11 30.77
C ILE A 214 9.91 -15.28 29.28
N VAL A 215 8.68 -15.68 28.93
CA VAL A 215 8.25 -15.86 27.53
C VAL A 215 8.42 -14.58 26.71
N TYR A 216 7.99 -13.43 27.21
CA TYR A 216 8.12 -12.15 26.51
C TYR A 216 9.57 -11.65 26.42
N ARG A 217 10.42 -11.95 27.42
CA ARG A 217 11.84 -11.60 27.37
C ARG A 217 12.59 -12.32 26.24
N ILE A 218 12.14 -13.51 25.85
CA ILE A 218 12.72 -14.27 24.75
C ILE A 218 12.05 -13.86 23.42
N LEU A 219 10.73 -13.70 23.44
CA LEU A 219 9.94 -13.44 22.23
C LEU A 219 10.25 -12.06 21.60
N VAL A 220 10.39 -11.01 22.42
CA VAL A 220 10.66 -9.65 21.92
C VAL A 220 11.97 -9.56 21.12
N PRO A 221 13.14 -10.03 21.61
CA PRO A 221 14.36 -10.05 20.80
C PRO A 221 14.21 -10.88 19.52
N VAL A 222 13.56 -12.03 19.59
CA VAL A 222 13.31 -12.89 18.41
C VAL A 222 12.51 -12.14 17.35
N VAL A 223 11.43 -11.48 17.75
CA VAL A 223 10.61 -10.65 16.86
C VAL A 223 11.43 -9.53 16.24
N CYS A 224 12.25 -8.82 17.01
CA CYS A 224 13.14 -7.78 16.47
C CYS A 224 14.11 -8.33 15.40
N VAL A 225 14.71 -9.51 15.64
CA VAL A 225 15.58 -10.16 14.66
C VAL A 225 14.81 -10.53 13.40
N ILE A 226 13.61 -11.08 13.55
CA ILE A 226 12.75 -11.43 12.41
C ILE A 226 12.38 -10.18 11.59
N PHE A 227 12.05 -9.06 12.23
CA PHE A 227 11.80 -7.78 11.54
C PHE A 227 12.99 -7.32 10.71
N LEU A 228 14.21 -7.40 11.26
CA LEU A 228 15.42 -7.05 10.52
C LEU A 228 15.66 -8.00 9.34
N LEU A 229 15.42 -9.29 9.51
CA LEU A 229 15.52 -10.27 8.42
C LEU A 229 14.47 -10.01 7.33
N MET A 230 13.23 -9.65 7.70
CA MET A 230 12.19 -9.28 6.73
C MET A 230 12.59 -8.04 5.93
N ILE A 231 13.11 -7.00 6.57
CA ILE A 231 13.61 -5.80 5.88
C ILE A 231 14.72 -6.17 4.90
N ALA A 232 15.70 -6.95 5.34
CA ALA A 232 16.79 -7.42 4.48
C ALA A 232 16.28 -8.22 3.28
N TYR A 233 15.30 -9.09 3.50
CA TYR A 233 14.67 -9.89 2.45
C TYR A 233 13.90 -9.02 1.44
N ILE A 234 13.13 -8.00 1.91
CA ILE A 234 12.43 -7.05 1.03
C ILE A 234 13.43 -6.28 0.16
N VAL A 235 14.50 -5.77 0.75
CA VAL A 235 15.55 -5.03 0.04
C VAL A 235 16.23 -5.92 -1.00
N PHE A 236 16.52 -7.19 -0.65
CA PHE A 236 17.07 -8.17 -1.58
C PHE A 236 16.13 -8.43 -2.75
N MET A 237 14.84 -8.66 -2.47
CA MET A 237 13.81 -8.92 -3.50
C MET A 237 13.66 -7.73 -4.46
N ASP A 238 13.61 -6.50 -3.94
CA ASP A 238 13.36 -5.30 -4.76
C ASP A 238 14.59 -4.89 -5.62
N ASN A 239 15.79 -5.28 -5.19
CA ASN A 239 17.03 -5.09 -5.95
C ASN A 239 17.35 -6.26 -6.88
N SER A 240 16.65 -7.38 -6.77
CA SER A 240 16.90 -8.55 -7.62
C SER A 240 16.44 -8.32 -9.04
N GLU A 241 17.34 -8.53 -10.00
CA GLU A 241 17.06 -8.38 -11.44
C GLU A 241 17.55 -9.58 -12.25
N ARG A 242 16.78 -9.96 -13.26
CA ARG A 242 17.20 -10.93 -14.30
C ARG A 242 17.73 -10.15 -15.49
N ARG A 243 19.02 -10.31 -15.80
CA ARG A 243 19.67 -9.69 -16.96
C ARG A 243 19.52 -10.58 -18.18
N LEU A 244 18.78 -10.11 -19.20
CA LEU A 244 18.69 -10.77 -20.49
C LEU A 244 19.78 -10.26 -21.42
N PRO A 245 20.65 -11.11 -21.99
CA PRO A 245 21.67 -10.66 -22.92
C PRO A 245 21.03 -10.22 -24.23
N ILE A 246 21.45 -9.06 -24.74
CA ILE A 246 21.05 -8.50 -26.02
C ILE A 246 22.30 -8.22 -26.82
N THR A 247 22.31 -8.67 -28.07
CA THR A 247 23.38 -8.36 -29.03
C THR A 247 22.84 -7.42 -30.09
N TYR A 248 23.56 -6.34 -30.33
CA TYR A 248 23.26 -5.42 -31.44
C TYR A 248 24.09 -5.76 -32.65
N ALA A 249 23.47 -5.70 -33.85
CA ALA A 249 24.17 -5.94 -35.10
C ALA A 249 25.31 -4.94 -35.30
N LYS A 250 26.47 -5.42 -35.71
CA LYS A 250 27.60 -4.57 -36.07
C LYS A 250 27.25 -3.82 -37.35
N ARG A 251 27.43 -2.50 -37.34
CA ARG A 251 27.26 -1.67 -38.53
C ARG A 251 28.63 -1.30 -39.07
N VAL A 252 28.87 -1.63 -40.33
CA VAL A 252 30.10 -1.26 -41.04
C VAL A 252 29.84 0.08 -41.72
N VAL A 253 30.57 1.11 -41.35
CA VAL A 253 30.56 2.43 -42.01
C VAL A 253 31.93 2.64 -42.59
N GLY A 254 32.07 2.44 -43.92
CA GLY A 254 33.34 2.45 -44.61
C GLY A 254 34.27 1.31 -44.15
N ARG A 255 35.52 1.64 -43.77
CA ARG A 255 36.50 0.67 -43.24
C ARG A 255 36.43 0.44 -41.73
N LYS A 256 35.58 1.15 -41.01
CA LYS A 256 35.44 1.04 -39.55
C LYS A 256 34.19 0.27 -39.18
N GLN A 257 34.36 -0.78 -38.37
CA GLN A 257 33.25 -1.46 -37.70
C GLN A 257 32.82 -0.65 -36.49
N MET A 258 31.58 -0.11 -36.54
CA MET A 258 30.93 0.56 -35.42
C MET A 258 29.80 -0.35 -34.90
N GLY A 259 29.70 -0.47 -33.58
CA GLY A 259 28.66 -1.25 -32.93
C GLY A 259 29.12 -2.68 -32.57
N GLY A 260 28.20 -3.49 -32.16
CA GLY A 260 28.46 -4.87 -31.68
C GLY A 260 28.68 -4.95 -30.18
N GLN A 261 28.29 -3.92 -29.43
CA GLN A 261 28.24 -4.04 -27.96
C GLN A 261 27.14 -5.02 -27.56
N SER A 262 27.51 -6.02 -26.79
CA SER A 262 26.55 -6.85 -26.04
C SER A 262 26.13 -6.05 -24.82
N THR A 263 24.84 -5.80 -24.67
CA THR A 263 24.27 -5.18 -23.50
C THR A 263 23.28 -6.15 -22.85
N HIS A 264 22.79 -5.78 -21.66
CA HIS A 264 21.82 -6.59 -20.96
C HIS A 264 20.55 -5.76 -20.73
N MET A 265 19.38 -6.40 -20.91
CA MET A 265 18.10 -5.82 -20.50
C MET A 265 17.80 -6.31 -19.08
N PRO A 266 17.84 -5.42 -18.05
CA PRO A 266 17.48 -5.81 -16.71
C PRO A 266 15.97 -5.91 -16.58
N ILE A 267 15.48 -7.04 -16.07
CA ILE A 267 14.07 -7.25 -15.70
C ILE A 267 14.05 -7.51 -14.20
N LYS A 268 13.34 -6.68 -13.45
CA LYS A 268 13.20 -6.85 -12.00
C LYS A 268 12.42 -8.12 -11.68
N VAL A 269 12.79 -8.83 -10.61
CA VAL A 269 12.04 -9.99 -10.11
C VAL A 269 10.70 -9.53 -9.56
N ASN A 270 10.69 -8.45 -8.79
CA ASN A 270 9.46 -7.79 -8.33
C ASN A 270 9.06 -6.68 -9.31
N MET A 271 8.43 -7.08 -10.44
CA MET A 271 8.00 -6.14 -11.47
C MET A 271 6.80 -5.30 -11.05
N SER A 272 5.92 -5.88 -10.27
CA SER A 272 4.66 -5.26 -9.83
C SER A 272 4.83 -4.38 -8.59
N GLY A 273 6.01 -4.39 -7.95
CA GLY A 273 6.27 -3.64 -6.73
C GLY A 273 5.36 -4.08 -5.58
N VAL A 274 4.83 -3.11 -4.86
CA VAL A 274 3.97 -3.30 -3.68
C VAL A 274 2.48 -3.41 -4.03
N LEU A 275 2.10 -3.01 -5.24
CA LEU A 275 0.70 -2.87 -5.66
C LEU A 275 -0.15 -4.15 -5.50
N PRO A 276 0.33 -5.37 -5.87
CA PRO A 276 -0.45 -6.59 -5.69
C PRO A 276 -0.89 -6.82 -4.24
N VAL A 277 -0.02 -6.51 -3.30
CA VAL A 277 -0.29 -6.69 -1.87
C VAL A 277 -1.33 -5.67 -1.38
N ILE A 278 -1.22 -4.41 -1.82
CA ILE A 278 -2.19 -3.36 -1.51
C ILE A 278 -3.57 -3.71 -2.10
N PHE A 279 -3.62 -4.20 -3.34
CA PHE A 279 -4.86 -4.57 -4.01
C PHE A 279 -5.54 -5.77 -3.33
N ALA A 280 -4.76 -6.80 -3.01
CA ALA A 280 -5.26 -7.97 -2.30
C ALA A 280 -5.84 -7.60 -0.93
N SER A 281 -5.12 -6.80 -0.14
CA SER A 281 -5.59 -6.35 1.17
C SER A 281 -6.82 -5.45 1.08
N SER A 282 -6.89 -4.58 0.07
CA SER A 282 -8.05 -3.70 -0.15
C SER A 282 -9.32 -4.49 -0.49
N ILE A 283 -9.22 -5.52 -1.34
CA ILE A 283 -10.38 -6.38 -1.67
C ILE A 283 -10.80 -7.20 -0.45
N LEU A 284 -9.86 -7.75 0.31
CA LEU A 284 -10.17 -8.49 1.52
C LEU A 284 -10.78 -7.61 2.63
N SER A 285 -10.57 -6.30 2.58
CA SER A 285 -11.19 -5.35 3.51
C SER A 285 -12.65 -5.00 3.16
N LEU A 286 -13.13 -5.30 1.93
CA LEU A 286 -14.50 -4.98 1.52
C LEU A 286 -15.58 -5.70 2.36
N PRO A 287 -15.51 -7.02 2.62
CA PRO A 287 -16.51 -7.68 3.45
C PRO A 287 -16.67 -7.05 4.82
N GLY A 288 -15.59 -6.63 5.45
CA GLY A 288 -15.68 -5.98 6.74
C GLY A 288 -16.16 -4.53 6.69
N THR A 289 -15.93 -3.82 5.58
CA THR A 289 -16.61 -2.53 5.38
C THR A 289 -18.12 -2.73 5.33
N VAL A 290 -18.59 -3.82 4.69
CA VAL A 290 -20.01 -4.20 4.68
C VAL A 290 -20.49 -4.58 6.08
N GLN A 291 -19.68 -5.30 6.86
CA GLN A 291 -19.97 -5.67 8.24
C GLN A 291 -20.23 -4.45 9.14
N MET A 292 -19.56 -3.32 8.90
CA MET A 292 -19.78 -2.07 9.66
C MET A 292 -21.21 -1.52 9.53
N PHE A 293 -21.91 -1.83 8.44
CA PHE A 293 -23.33 -1.44 8.25
C PHE A 293 -24.30 -2.37 8.95
N LEU A 294 -23.86 -3.55 9.38
CA LEU A 294 -24.70 -4.58 9.98
C LEU A 294 -24.50 -4.58 11.50
N SER A 295 -25.57 -4.49 12.27
CA SER A 295 -25.52 -4.69 13.72
C SER A 295 -25.23 -6.16 14.00
N GLU A 296 -24.35 -6.46 14.96
CA GLU A 296 -23.94 -7.83 15.32
C GLU A 296 -25.13 -8.75 15.61
N ASP A 297 -26.18 -8.23 16.25
CA ASP A 297 -27.40 -9.00 16.61
C ASP A 297 -28.17 -9.55 15.42
N LYS A 298 -27.99 -8.95 14.20
CA LYS A 298 -28.76 -9.34 13.00
C LYS A 298 -28.19 -10.51 12.23
N TYR A 299 -26.92 -10.83 12.41
CA TYR A 299 -26.26 -11.91 11.66
C TYR A 299 -25.69 -13.03 12.53
N LYS A 300 -25.82 -12.94 13.89
CA LYS A 300 -25.49 -14.04 14.80
C LYS A 300 -26.28 -15.31 14.40
N ASP A 301 -25.61 -16.45 14.46
CA ASP A 301 -26.14 -17.78 14.10
C ASP A 301 -26.60 -17.94 12.64
N THR A 302 -26.23 -17.00 11.74
CA THR A 302 -26.58 -17.06 10.33
C THR A 302 -25.37 -17.45 9.48
N PHE A 303 -25.58 -17.89 8.23
CA PHE A 303 -24.52 -18.13 7.25
C PHE A 303 -23.55 -16.92 7.12
N TRP A 304 -24.06 -15.70 7.26
CA TRP A 304 -23.31 -14.47 7.19
C TRP A 304 -22.28 -14.32 8.30
N GLU A 305 -22.53 -14.84 9.48
CA GLU A 305 -21.55 -14.85 10.57
C GLU A 305 -20.32 -15.70 10.19
N LYS A 306 -20.55 -16.91 9.68
CA LYS A 306 -19.48 -17.79 9.21
C LYS A 306 -18.71 -17.17 8.04
N PHE A 307 -19.42 -16.48 7.15
CA PHE A 307 -18.80 -15.77 6.03
C PHE A 307 -17.90 -14.63 6.50
N PHE A 308 -18.37 -13.74 7.37
CA PHE A 308 -17.56 -12.65 7.89
C PHE A 308 -16.39 -13.17 8.73
N ASN A 309 -16.60 -14.18 9.57
CA ASN A 309 -15.54 -14.80 10.36
C ASN A 309 -14.47 -15.47 9.49
N ALA A 310 -14.80 -15.99 8.32
CA ALA A 310 -13.82 -16.52 7.36
C ALA A 310 -12.91 -15.43 6.78
N PHE A 311 -13.40 -14.18 6.70
CA PHE A 311 -12.64 -13.01 6.26
C PHE A 311 -11.98 -12.22 7.41
N THR A 312 -12.10 -12.71 8.64
CA THR A 312 -11.36 -12.17 9.79
C THR A 312 -9.90 -12.63 9.69
N GLY A 313 -8.94 -11.78 9.99
CA GLY A 313 -7.52 -12.05 9.76
C GLY A 313 -6.90 -13.14 10.63
N ASP A 314 -7.60 -13.61 11.63
CA ASP A 314 -7.21 -14.74 12.48
C ASP A 314 -7.69 -16.08 11.89
N SER A 315 -8.26 -16.06 10.67
CA SER A 315 -8.74 -17.23 9.98
C SER A 315 -7.71 -17.77 8.98
N TRP A 316 -7.51 -19.08 8.94
CA TRP A 316 -6.72 -19.75 7.91
C TRP A 316 -7.26 -19.49 6.50
N MET A 317 -8.60 -19.34 6.37
CA MET A 317 -9.24 -19.02 5.10
C MET A 317 -8.83 -17.63 4.59
N TYR A 318 -8.71 -16.65 5.48
CA TYR A 318 -8.20 -15.32 5.14
C TYR A 318 -6.77 -15.39 4.58
N ALA A 319 -5.88 -16.16 5.24
CA ALA A 319 -4.51 -16.34 4.78
C ALA A 319 -4.44 -16.96 3.37
N LEU A 320 -5.26 -17.99 3.11
CA LEU A 320 -5.35 -18.64 1.82
C LEU A 320 -5.87 -17.69 0.72
N MET A 321 -6.95 -16.97 0.98
CA MET A 321 -7.53 -16.00 0.04
C MET A 321 -6.54 -14.87 -0.25
N TYR A 322 -5.84 -14.39 0.78
CA TYR A 322 -4.83 -13.36 0.63
C TYR A 322 -3.68 -13.82 -0.27
N PHE A 323 -3.18 -15.04 -0.05
CA PHE A 323 -2.15 -15.66 -0.90
C PHE A 323 -2.59 -15.74 -2.37
N LEU A 324 -3.80 -16.25 -2.63
CA LEU A 324 -4.32 -16.38 -4.00
C LEU A 324 -4.52 -15.02 -4.68
N LEU A 325 -5.03 -14.03 -3.95
CA LEU A 325 -5.22 -12.68 -4.46
C LEU A 325 -3.88 -11.99 -4.77
N ILE A 326 -2.84 -12.15 -3.95
CA ILE A 326 -1.52 -11.61 -4.24
C ILE A 326 -0.99 -12.17 -5.56
N ILE A 327 -1.08 -13.49 -5.77
CA ILE A 327 -0.63 -14.13 -7.02
C ILE A 327 -1.46 -13.61 -8.20
N PHE A 328 -2.78 -13.56 -8.07
CA PHE A 328 -3.67 -13.08 -9.11
C PHE A 328 -3.32 -11.64 -9.52
N PHE A 329 -3.20 -10.73 -8.56
CA PHE A 329 -2.88 -9.33 -8.84
C PHE A 329 -1.45 -9.14 -9.36
N ALA A 330 -0.49 -9.95 -8.93
CA ALA A 330 0.87 -9.90 -9.47
C ALA A 330 0.88 -10.23 -10.97
N TYR A 331 0.18 -11.27 -11.39
CA TYR A 331 0.03 -11.60 -12.81
C TYR A 331 -0.75 -10.55 -13.57
N PHE A 332 -1.88 -10.12 -13.02
CA PHE A 332 -2.73 -9.09 -13.62
C PHE A 332 -1.93 -7.81 -13.89
N TYR A 333 -1.22 -7.31 -12.88
CA TYR A 333 -0.44 -6.09 -12.98
C TYR A 333 0.77 -6.23 -13.91
N SER A 334 1.46 -7.36 -13.87
CA SER A 334 2.57 -7.65 -14.76
C SER A 334 2.14 -7.64 -16.24
N THR A 335 0.96 -8.17 -16.56
CA THR A 335 0.40 -8.19 -17.91
C THR A 335 0.04 -6.80 -18.43
N ILE A 336 -0.42 -5.91 -17.54
CA ILE A 336 -0.74 -4.52 -17.92
C ILE A 336 0.53 -3.69 -18.12
N GLN A 337 1.53 -3.88 -17.25
CA GLN A 337 2.73 -3.05 -17.25
C GLN A 337 3.73 -3.43 -18.34
N TYR A 338 3.82 -4.71 -18.67
CA TYR A 338 4.78 -5.22 -19.63
C TYR A 338 4.07 -5.90 -20.80
N ASN A 339 4.22 -5.31 -21.99
CA ASN A 339 3.74 -5.91 -23.24
C ASN A 339 4.89 -6.62 -23.97
N PRO A 340 4.98 -7.97 -23.94
CA PRO A 340 6.07 -8.71 -24.55
C PRO A 340 6.20 -8.47 -26.06
N ILE A 341 5.08 -8.22 -26.74
CA ILE A 341 5.04 -7.96 -28.19
C ILE A 341 5.69 -6.62 -28.48
N GLU A 342 5.35 -5.60 -27.72
CA GLU A 342 5.92 -4.26 -27.87
C GLU A 342 7.41 -4.25 -27.54
N MET A 343 7.82 -4.95 -26.46
CA MET A 343 9.23 -5.12 -26.10
C MET A 343 10.02 -5.80 -27.21
N ALA A 344 9.51 -6.88 -27.82
CA ALA A 344 10.15 -7.57 -28.92
C ALA A 344 10.24 -6.69 -30.18
N ASN A 345 9.20 -5.90 -30.47
CA ASN A 345 9.19 -4.96 -31.59
C ASN A 345 10.18 -3.81 -31.39
N ASN A 346 10.29 -3.29 -30.17
CA ASN A 346 11.27 -2.24 -29.84
C ASN A 346 12.71 -2.76 -29.96
N LEU A 347 12.98 -3.98 -29.50
CA LEU A 347 14.27 -4.65 -29.74
C LEU A 347 14.58 -4.76 -31.23
N ARG A 348 13.62 -5.22 -32.04
CA ARG A 348 13.80 -5.37 -33.50
C ARG A 348 14.03 -4.01 -34.19
N LYS A 349 13.28 -2.96 -33.79
CA LYS A 349 13.46 -1.61 -34.34
C LYS A 349 14.87 -1.05 -34.06
N ASN A 350 15.43 -1.40 -32.92
CA ASN A 350 16.78 -0.98 -32.50
C ASN A 350 17.88 -1.94 -33.00
N ASN A 351 17.58 -2.89 -33.92
CA ASN A 351 18.49 -3.91 -34.39
C ASN A 351 19.12 -4.78 -33.29
N GLY A 352 18.42 -4.92 -32.16
CA GLY A 352 18.78 -5.79 -31.05
C GLY A 352 18.20 -7.19 -31.24
N ALA A 353 18.95 -8.22 -30.89
CA ALA A 353 18.51 -9.60 -30.89
C ALA A 353 18.94 -10.32 -29.63
N ILE A 354 18.13 -11.26 -29.15
CA ILE A 354 18.52 -12.17 -28.06
C ILE A 354 19.34 -13.32 -28.70
N PRO A 355 20.56 -13.61 -28.19
CA PRO A 355 21.38 -14.69 -28.75
C PRO A 355 20.63 -16.01 -28.80
N GLY A 356 20.65 -16.66 -29.96
CA GLY A 356 19.99 -17.95 -30.18
C GLY A 356 18.48 -17.88 -30.45
N ILE A 357 17.86 -16.70 -30.50
CA ILE A 357 16.42 -16.54 -30.75
C ILE A 357 16.20 -15.64 -31.96
N ARG A 358 15.35 -16.08 -32.90
CA ARG A 358 15.00 -15.29 -34.09
C ARG A 358 14.21 -14.04 -33.71
N PRO A 359 14.51 -12.85 -34.27
CA PRO A 359 13.74 -11.64 -34.04
C PRO A 359 12.27 -11.79 -34.46
N GLY A 360 11.35 -11.19 -33.70
CA GLY A 360 9.92 -11.21 -33.95
C GLY A 360 9.14 -12.04 -32.94
N ARG A 361 8.17 -12.82 -33.38
CA ARG A 361 7.29 -13.64 -32.55
C ARG A 361 8.03 -14.59 -31.57
N PRO A 362 9.08 -15.35 -32.01
CA PRO A 362 9.82 -16.19 -31.07
C PRO A 362 10.47 -15.41 -29.90
N THR A 363 10.92 -14.17 -30.17
CA THR A 363 11.47 -13.28 -29.13
C THR A 363 10.37 -12.84 -28.15
N SER A 364 9.18 -12.49 -28.63
CA SER A 364 8.02 -12.17 -27.80
C SER A 364 7.63 -13.34 -26.91
N ASP A 365 7.54 -14.55 -27.46
CA ASP A 365 7.18 -15.76 -26.73
C ASP A 365 8.23 -16.14 -25.66
N TYR A 366 9.50 -15.87 -25.93
CA TYR A 366 10.56 -16.07 -24.96
C TYR A 366 10.47 -15.05 -23.82
N ILE A 367 10.30 -13.77 -24.14
CA ILE A 367 10.13 -12.68 -23.13
C ILE A 367 8.90 -12.99 -22.27
N PHE A 368 7.77 -13.39 -22.86
CA PHE A 368 6.56 -13.75 -22.10
C PHE A 368 6.81 -14.88 -21.10
N ARG A 369 7.52 -15.94 -21.52
CA ARG A 369 7.88 -17.06 -20.60
C ARG A 369 8.77 -16.61 -19.46
N VAL A 370 9.74 -15.74 -19.73
CA VAL A 370 10.62 -15.17 -18.68
C VAL A 370 9.84 -14.29 -17.72
N LEU A 371 9.01 -13.38 -18.24
CA LEU A 371 8.15 -12.50 -17.42
C LEU A 371 7.22 -13.33 -16.53
N SER A 372 6.52 -14.31 -17.09
CA SER A 372 5.59 -15.16 -16.33
C SER A 372 6.27 -15.90 -15.18
N ARG A 373 7.47 -16.45 -15.41
CA ARG A 373 8.24 -17.14 -14.36
C ARG A 373 8.74 -16.17 -13.29
N LEU A 374 9.23 -15.00 -13.67
CA LEU A 374 9.68 -13.97 -12.74
C LEU A 374 8.52 -13.44 -11.91
N THR A 375 7.35 -13.22 -12.52
CA THR A 375 6.13 -12.79 -11.81
C THR A 375 5.73 -13.81 -10.75
N LEU A 376 5.78 -15.11 -11.06
CA LEU A 376 5.47 -16.16 -10.08
C LEU A 376 6.43 -16.11 -8.89
N ILE A 377 7.74 -16.04 -9.16
CA ILE A 377 8.77 -15.97 -8.12
C ILE A 377 8.56 -14.71 -7.25
N GLY A 378 8.36 -13.54 -7.89
CA GLY A 378 8.10 -12.28 -7.19
C GLY A 378 6.82 -12.33 -6.34
N ALA A 379 5.74 -12.91 -6.88
CA ALA A 379 4.48 -13.08 -6.14
C ALA A 379 4.63 -14.00 -4.92
N LEU A 380 5.37 -15.11 -5.06
CA LEU A 380 5.66 -16.00 -3.94
C LEU A 380 6.53 -15.31 -2.89
N MET A 381 7.54 -14.55 -3.29
CA MET A 381 8.37 -13.77 -2.37
C MET A 381 7.55 -12.72 -1.61
N LEU A 382 6.65 -12.00 -2.29
CA LEU A 382 5.75 -11.04 -1.67
C LEU A 382 4.77 -11.71 -0.70
N SER A 383 4.20 -12.85 -1.09
CA SER A 383 3.23 -13.57 -0.27
C SER A 383 3.84 -14.09 1.03
N VAL A 384 5.10 -14.55 1.03
CA VAL A 384 5.79 -14.97 2.25
C VAL A 384 5.86 -13.84 3.28
N ILE A 385 6.20 -12.62 2.84
CA ILE A 385 6.28 -11.46 3.73
C ILE A 385 4.89 -11.03 4.21
N ALA A 386 3.92 -10.99 3.29
CA ALA A 386 2.58 -10.52 3.58
C ALA A 386 1.82 -11.47 4.54
N LEU A 387 2.04 -12.79 4.41
CA LEU A 387 1.42 -13.81 5.25
C LEU A 387 2.11 -13.99 6.61
N PHE A 388 3.38 -13.60 6.72
CA PHE A 388 4.16 -13.84 7.94
C PHE A 388 3.46 -13.35 9.22
N PRO A 389 2.92 -12.12 9.33
CA PRO A 389 2.24 -11.68 10.55
C PRO A 389 0.98 -12.46 10.86
N ILE A 390 0.24 -12.88 9.83
CA ILE A 390 -0.99 -13.68 9.98
C ILE A 390 -0.63 -15.07 10.53
N ILE A 391 0.37 -15.72 9.94
CA ILE A 391 0.87 -17.02 10.39
C ILE A 391 1.46 -16.91 11.81
N TYR A 392 2.19 -15.82 12.10
CA TYR A 392 2.72 -15.54 13.41
C TYR A 392 1.62 -15.40 14.46
N SER A 393 0.55 -14.63 14.18
CA SER A 393 -0.64 -14.51 15.05
C SER A 393 -1.28 -15.87 15.32
N LEU A 394 -1.53 -16.66 14.27
CA LEU A 394 -2.10 -18.02 14.39
C LEU A 394 -1.23 -18.96 15.25
N ILE A 395 0.10 -18.90 15.08
CA ILE A 395 1.03 -19.71 15.88
C ILE A 395 1.07 -19.23 17.34
N CYS A 396 1.07 -17.92 17.57
CA CYS A 396 1.04 -17.36 18.92
C CYS A 396 -0.26 -17.74 19.66
N ASP A 397 -1.38 -17.68 18.99
CA ASP A 397 -2.66 -18.07 19.58
C ASP A 397 -2.71 -19.58 19.90
N LEU A 398 -2.13 -20.42 19.06
CA LEU A 398 -2.14 -21.87 19.24
C LEU A 398 -1.10 -22.36 20.27
N ALA A 399 0.08 -21.74 20.32
CA ALA A 399 1.22 -22.22 21.10
C ALA A 399 1.41 -21.46 22.43
N ILE A 400 1.05 -20.17 22.49
CA ILE A 400 1.36 -19.31 23.63
C ILE A 400 0.18 -19.16 24.58
N GLN A 401 -1.08 -19.14 24.08
CA GLN A 401 -2.27 -19.08 24.95
C GLN A 401 -2.33 -20.18 26.02
N PRO A 402 -2.04 -21.46 25.72
CA PRO A 402 -2.05 -22.50 26.74
C PRO A 402 -0.92 -22.40 27.77
N LEU A 403 0.17 -21.64 27.48
CA LEU A 403 1.31 -21.45 28.38
C LEU A 403 1.15 -20.25 29.32
N THR A 404 0.13 -19.42 29.09
CA THR A 404 -0.18 -18.25 29.92
C THR A 404 -1.41 -18.51 30.77
N GLU A 405 -1.36 -19.48 31.67
CA GLU A 405 -2.41 -19.72 32.67
C GLU A 405 -2.73 -18.42 33.44
N GLY A 406 -3.95 -17.90 33.26
CA GLY A 406 -4.56 -16.94 34.20
C GLY A 406 -4.63 -15.47 33.77
N GLY A 407 -4.80 -15.15 32.49
CA GLY A 407 -5.09 -13.74 32.13
C GLY A 407 -5.58 -13.59 30.70
N SER A 408 -6.61 -12.77 30.55
CA SER A 408 -7.22 -12.32 29.30
C SER A 408 -6.29 -11.49 28.38
N ASP A 409 -4.98 -11.49 28.64
CA ASP A 409 -3.96 -10.87 27.78
C ASP A 409 -3.62 -11.88 26.69
N GLY A 410 -4.38 -11.81 25.59
CA GLY A 410 -4.05 -12.53 24.37
C GLY A 410 -2.60 -12.33 23.96
N GLY A 411 -2.09 -13.30 23.21
CA GLY A 411 -0.71 -13.35 22.76
C GLY A 411 -0.19 -12.00 22.24
N MET A 412 1.13 -11.84 22.20
CA MET A 412 1.77 -10.62 21.73
C MET A 412 1.28 -10.28 20.31
N THR A 413 0.35 -9.33 20.21
CA THR A 413 -0.13 -8.84 18.92
C THR A 413 0.86 -7.79 18.40
N ILE A 414 1.52 -8.12 17.30
CA ILE A 414 2.41 -7.14 16.63
C ILE A 414 1.54 -6.28 15.75
N SER A 415 1.41 -5.02 16.11
CA SER A 415 0.59 -4.05 15.35
C SER A 415 1.17 -3.67 13.99
N LEU A 416 2.41 -4.07 13.66
CA LEU A 416 3.04 -3.80 12.37
C LEU A 416 2.95 -5.04 11.48
N GLY A 417 2.04 -5.02 10.52
CA GLY A 417 1.84 -6.10 9.55
C GLY A 417 2.96 -6.18 8.50
N GLY A 418 3.16 -7.35 7.89
CA GLY A 418 4.10 -7.56 6.77
C GLY A 418 3.83 -6.63 5.59
N THR A 419 2.56 -6.33 5.33
CA THR A 419 2.10 -5.36 4.33
C THR A 419 2.70 -3.98 4.58
N SER A 420 2.69 -3.50 5.83
CA SER A 420 3.23 -2.20 6.21
C SER A 420 4.75 -2.14 5.99
N LEU A 421 5.48 -3.23 6.28
CA LEU A 421 6.92 -3.31 6.02
C LEU A 421 7.23 -3.28 4.52
N ILE A 422 6.46 -4.01 3.70
CA ILE A 422 6.62 -4.02 2.24
C ILE A 422 6.40 -2.60 1.69
N ILE A 423 5.32 -1.94 2.10
CA ILE A 423 5.00 -0.58 1.65
C ILE A 423 6.10 0.38 2.09
N MET A 424 6.52 0.32 3.34
CA MET A 424 7.55 1.21 3.89
C MET A 424 8.88 1.07 3.15
N CYS A 425 9.39 -0.16 3.00
CA CYS A 425 10.65 -0.42 2.32
C CYS A 425 10.56 -0.11 0.82
N GLY A 426 9.47 -0.52 0.15
CA GLY A 426 9.26 -0.28 -1.27
C GLY A 426 9.20 1.20 -1.61
N VAL A 427 8.43 1.99 -0.85
CA VAL A 427 8.31 3.44 -1.05
C VAL A 427 9.64 4.14 -0.78
N ALA A 428 10.36 3.74 0.29
CA ALA A 428 11.68 4.32 0.59
C ALA A 428 12.68 4.07 -0.56
N LEU A 429 12.75 2.82 -1.07
CA LEU A 429 13.63 2.45 -2.18
C LEU A 429 13.24 3.16 -3.48
N GLU A 430 11.95 3.24 -3.80
CA GLU A 430 11.46 3.92 -4.99
C GLU A 430 11.77 5.43 -4.95
N THR A 431 11.54 6.07 -3.79
CA THR A 431 11.84 7.50 -3.60
C THR A 431 13.33 7.79 -3.78
N VAL A 432 14.22 6.93 -3.24
CA VAL A 432 15.67 7.10 -3.41
C VAL A 432 16.08 6.94 -4.88
N ARG A 433 15.52 5.94 -5.59
CA ARG A 433 15.79 5.75 -7.03
C ARG A 433 15.32 6.93 -7.87
N GLN A 434 14.16 7.51 -7.55
CA GLN A 434 13.69 8.72 -8.24
C GLN A 434 14.57 9.93 -7.98
N LEU A 435 15.08 10.10 -6.75
CA LEU A 435 16.08 11.10 -6.42
C LEU A 435 17.36 10.92 -7.24
N GLU A 436 17.88 9.70 -7.33
CA GLU A 436 19.06 9.37 -8.14
C GLU A 436 18.84 9.68 -9.62
N SER A 437 17.68 9.31 -10.16
CA SER A 437 17.32 9.61 -11.54
C SER A 437 17.25 11.12 -11.82
N GLN A 438 16.66 11.91 -10.91
CA GLN A 438 16.59 13.37 -11.05
C GLN A 438 17.98 14.04 -10.95
N MET A 439 18.88 13.49 -10.15
CA MET A 439 20.26 13.98 -10.06
C MET A 439 21.06 13.65 -11.33
N MET A 440 20.91 12.43 -11.87
CA MET A 440 21.63 12.03 -13.10
C MET A 440 21.20 12.85 -14.33
N MET A 441 19.90 13.13 -14.48
CA MET A 441 19.41 13.96 -15.59
C MET A 441 20.04 15.36 -15.62
N ARG A 442 20.47 15.90 -14.49
CA ARG A 442 21.12 17.23 -14.42
C ARG A 442 22.62 17.19 -14.66
N HIS A 443 23.28 16.10 -14.31
CA HIS A 443 24.71 15.96 -14.65
C HIS A 443 24.93 15.95 -16.17
N TYR A 444 23.95 15.49 -16.94
CA TYR A 444 23.97 15.54 -18.41
C TYR A 444 23.64 16.92 -18.98
N LYS A 445 22.79 17.73 -18.31
CA LYS A 445 22.51 19.11 -18.77
C LYS A 445 23.70 20.07 -18.61
N GLY A 446 24.53 19.90 -17.59
CA GLY A 446 25.73 20.69 -17.39
C GLY A 446 26.89 20.38 -18.36
N PHE A 447 26.72 19.44 -19.29
CA PHE A 447 27.66 19.11 -20.35
C PHE A 447 27.26 19.74 -21.72
N LEU A 448 26.06 20.35 -21.80
CA LEU A 448 25.47 20.90 -23.02
C LEU A 448 25.38 22.45 -22.97
N ASP A 449 25.66 23.06 -21.81
CA ASP A 449 25.90 24.49 -21.61
C ASP A 449 27.41 24.73 -21.50
#